data_99e747c7d3e7212dec62c03a8c3a3dfc
#
_entry.id   99e747c7d3e7212dec62c03a8c3a3dfc
#
_cell.length_a   1.000
_cell.length_b   1.000
_cell.length_c   1.000
_cell.angle_alpha   90.00
_cell.angle_beta   90.00
_cell.angle_gamma   90.00
#
_symmetry.space_group_name_H-M   'P 1'
#
loop_
_entity.id
_entity.type
_entity.pdbx_description
1 polymer ?
#
loop_
_entity_poly.entity_id
_entity_poly.type
_entity_poly.pdbx_seq_one_letter_code
_entity_poly.pdbx_strand_id
1 'polypeptide(L)'
;MPATPVHSIGLQFDQVDKRYGAVYALRNLTLSIAAGECVAIAGRNGSGKTTLLRVAAQLVRPTRGLITFSSGAEHPRPAIGFVAHATMVYDELTAVENLIFFAKLQGVSEAKTCADELLREVGLEDRKDSLVRTFSRGMRQRVAIARALLAQPSLLLFDEPATGLDAESNAWLTEHLRKLRDTGCTILMSLHGESALAHLATRAIRLEGGGVIADTRRGAMFQSIFAAAGC
;
A
#
# COMPACT_ATOMS: atom_id res chain seq x y z
N MET A 1 4.35 1.01 23.91
CA MET A 1 2.90 1.27 24.01
C MET A 1 2.16 0.08 23.42
N PRO A 2 1.08 -0.45 24.03
CA PRO A 2 0.26 -1.44 23.36
C PRO A 2 -0.30 -0.79 22.09
N ALA A 3 -0.15 -1.47 20.94
CA ALA A 3 -0.68 -0.99 19.68
C ALA A 3 -2.18 -0.73 19.84
N THR A 4 -2.59 0.51 19.61
CA THR A 4 -4.02 0.85 19.52
C THR A 4 -4.63 -0.09 18.48
N PRO A 5 -5.75 -0.76 18.76
CA PRO A 5 -6.35 -1.67 17.80
C PRO A 5 -6.65 -0.90 16.52
N VAL A 6 -5.97 -1.27 15.43
CA VAL A 6 -6.20 -0.70 14.12
C VAL A 6 -7.60 -1.13 13.70
N HIS A 7 -8.51 -0.17 13.54
CA HIS A 7 -9.83 -0.46 12.98
C HIS A 7 -9.64 -0.83 11.51
N SER A 8 -9.56 -2.12 11.23
CA SER A 8 -9.45 -2.60 9.85
C SER A 8 -10.72 -2.32 9.06
N ILE A 9 -10.58 -2.01 7.79
CA ILE A 9 -11.70 -1.77 6.88
C ILE A 9 -11.66 -2.73 5.71
N GLY A 10 -12.83 -3.19 5.28
CA GLY A 10 -12.98 -3.91 4.02
C GLY A 10 -13.26 -2.93 2.87
N LEU A 11 -13.04 -3.41 1.64
CA LEU A 11 -13.33 -2.69 0.41
C LEU A 11 -14.20 -3.54 -0.50
N GLN A 12 -15.13 -2.89 -1.20
CA GLN A 12 -15.89 -3.52 -2.25
C GLN A 12 -15.87 -2.64 -3.50
N PHE A 13 -15.43 -3.24 -4.60
CA PHE A 13 -15.52 -2.69 -5.96
C PHE A 13 -16.75 -3.33 -6.61
N ASP A 14 -17.69 -2.50 -7.06
CA ASP A 14 -18.90 -2.94 -7.75
C ASP A 14 -18.91 -2.44 -9.19
N GLN A 15 -18.68 -3.36 -10.16
CA GLN A 15 -18.66 -3.10 -11.59
C GLN A 15 -17.82 -1.87 -11.99
N VAL A 16 -16.63 -1.74 -11.40
CA VAL A 16 -15.77 -0.57 -11.57
C VAL A 16 -15.09 -0.56 -12.93
N ASP A 17 -15.34 0.51 -13.70
CA ASP A 17 -14.57 0.87 -14.89
C ASP A 17 -13.68 2.08 -14.59
N LYS A 18 -12.45 2.06 -15.12
CA LYS A 18 -11.59 3.24 -15.19
C LYS A 18 -11.00 3.37 -16.57
N ARG A 19 -11.28 4.51 -17.22
CA ARG A 19 -10.75 4.83 -18.56
C ARG A 19 -9.81 6.03 -18.48
N TYR A 20 -8.78 5.97 -19.32
CA TYR A 20 -7.92 7.10 -19.66
C TYR A 20 -8.00 7.29 -21.17
N GLY A 21 -8.75 8.30 -21.61
CA GLY A 21 -9.10 8.44 -23.05
C GLY A 21 -9.86 7.22 -23.56
N ALA A 22 -9.33 6.57 -24.59
CA ALA A 22 -9.91 5.36 -25.19
C ALA A 22 -9.54 4.06 -24.47
N VAL A 23 -8.54 4.08 -23.56
CA VAL A 23 -8.00 2.88 -22.93
C VAL A 23 -8.71 2.58 -21.61
N TYR A 24 -9.19 1.34 -21.46
CA TYR A 24 -9.66 0.84 -20.17
C TYR A 24 -8.48 0.35 -19.34
N ALA A 25 -8.24 0.99 -18.21
CA ALA A 25 -7.27 0.54 -17.21
C ALA A 25 -7.91 -0.43 -16.21
N LEU A 26 -9.21 -0.25 -15.90
CA LEU A 26 -10.05 -1.24 -15.20
C LEU A 26 -11.32 -1.43 -16.02
N ARG A 27 -11.82 -2.67 -16.06
CA ARG A 27 -13.00 -3.03 -16.89
C ARG A 27 -13.91 -3.98 -16.13
N ASN A 28 -15.12 -3.51 -15.82
CA ASN A 28 -16.16 -4.25 -15.12
C ASN A 28 -15.62 -5.03 -13.88
N LEU A 29 -14.73 -4.37 -13.12
CA LEU A 29 -14.05 -5.00 -12.00
C LEU A 29 -15.00 -5.09 -10.81
N THR A 30 -15.29 -6.31 -10.39
CA THR A 30 -16.04 -6.62 -9.16
C THR A 30 -15.13 -7.42 -8.23
N LEU A 31 -14.87 -6.88 -7.03
CA LEU A 31 -13.93 -7.45 -6.08
C LEU A 31 -14.30 -7.03 -4.67
N SER A 32 -14.28 -7.96 -3.74
CA SER A 32 -14.48 -7.70 -2.30
C SER A 32 -13.21 -8.08 -1.54
N ILE A 33 -12.72 -7.18 -0.70
CA ILE A 33 -11.60 -7.38 0.22
C ILE A 33 -12.13 -7.30 1.64
N ALA A 34 -11.92 -8.34 2.43
CA ALA A 34 -12.36 -8.33 3.82
C ALA A 34 -11.45 -7.46 4.70
N ALA A 35 -12.01 -6.94 5.80
CA ALA A 35 -11.23 -6.22 6.80
C ALA A 35 -10.14 -7.13 7.39
N GLY A 36 -8.91 -6.62 7.55
CA GLY A 36 -7.74 -7.36 8.03
C GLY A 36 -7.11 -8.33 7.01
N GLU A 37 -7.62 -8.38 5.78
CA GLU A 37 -7.04 -9.22 4.72
C GLU A 37 -5.73 -8.63 4.20
N CYS A 38 -4.72 -9.47 3.98
CA CYS A 38 -3.48 -9.11 3.30
C CYS A 38 -3.52 -9.71 1.88
N VAL A 39 -3.67 -8.85 0.88
CA VAL A 39 -3.92 -9.25 -0.52
C VAL A 39 -2.76 -8.84 -1.42
N ALA A 40 -2.23 -9.80 -2.17
CA ALA A 40 -1.29 -9.55 -3.24
C ALA A 40 -2.01 -9.47 -4.60
N ILE A 41 -1.69 -8.43 -5.37
CA ILE A 41 -2.23 -8.18 -6.70
C ILE A 41 -1.12 -8.45 -7.72
N ALA A 42 -1.28 -9.51 -8.50
CA ALA A 42 -0.38 -9.93 -9.55
C ALA A 42 -0.91 -9.51 -10.93
N GLY A 43 -0.05 -9.48 -11.93
CA GLY A 43 -0.41 -9.20 -13.32
C GLY A 43 0.73 -8.51 -14.07
N ARG A 44 0.71 -8.59 -15.40
CA ARG A 44 1.70 -7.94 -16.27
C ARG A 44 1.63 -6.41 -16.16
N ASN A 45 2.66 -5.74 -16.68
CA ASN A 45 2.63 -4.28 -16.82
C ASN A 45 1.42 -3.87 -17.68
N GLY A 46 0.70 -2.82 -17.24
CA GLY A 46 -0.53 -2.39 -17.91
C GLY A 46 -1.78 -3.19 -17.56
N SER A 47 -1.73 -4.22 -16.71
CA SER A 47 -2.92 -5.01 -16.32
C SER A 47 -3.93 -4.26 -15.44
N GLY A 48 -3.58 -3.09 -14.90
CA GLY A 48 -4.47 -2.27 -14.07
C GLY A 48 -4.12 -2.20 -12.59
N LYS A 49 -3.05 -2.87 -12.10
CA LYS A 49 -2.65 -2.93 -10.67
C LYS A 49 -2.57 -1.55 -10.01
N THR A 50 -1.73 -0.67 -10.56
CA THR A 50 -1.56 0.71 -10.07
C THR A 50 -2.88 1.49 -10.10
N THR A 51 -3.69 1.30 -11.15
CA THR A 51 -4.99 1.97 -11.25
C THR A 51 -5.96 1.48 -10.20
N LEU A 52 -6.01 0.17 -9.94
CA LEU A 52 -6.82 -0.42 -8.87
C LEU A 52 -6.44 0.16 -7.51
N LEU A 53 -5.13 0.21 -7.19
CA LEU A 53 -4.65 0.77 -5.93
C LEU A 53 -4.96 2.27 -5.81
N ARG A 54 -4.81 3.06 -6.90
CA ARG A 54 -5.15 4.49 -6.89
C ARG A 54 -6.64 4.74 -6.73
N VAL A 55 -7.48 3.88 -7.29
CA VAL A 55 -8.94 3.94 -7.13
C VAL A 55 -9.30 3.54 -5.69
N ALA A 56 -8.67 2.50 -5.11
CA ALA A 56 -8.79 2.13 -3.69
C ALA A 56 -8.35 3.27 -2.75
N ALA A 57 -7.27 3.97 -3.09
CA ALA A 57 -6.77 5.13 -2.35
C ALA A 57 -7.64 6.38 -2.49
N GLN A 58 -8.71 6.33 -3.29
CA GLN A 58 -9.55 7.49 -3.64
C GLN A 58 -8.78 8.64 -4.36
N LEU A 59 -7.58 8.36 -4.85
CA LEU A 59 -6.77 9.32 -5.63
C LEU A 59 -7.31 9.51 -7.04
N VAL A 60 -8.05 8.53 -7.54
CA VAL A 60 -8.65 8.53 -8.88
C VAL A 60 -10.08 8.02 -8.78
N ARG A 61 -11.03 8.80 -9.30
CA ARG A 61 -12.44 8.38 -9.35
C ARG A 61 -12.66 7.34 -10.45
N PRO A 62 -13.48 6.32 -10.22
CA PRO A 62 -13.98 5.44 -11.27
C PRO A 62 -14.67 6.24 -12.39
N THR A 63 -14.64 5.72 -13.61
CA THR A 63 -15.45 6.24 -14.72
C THR A 63 -16.89 5.73 -14.62
N ARG A 64 -17.06 4.49 -14.10
CA ARG A 64 -18.34 3.85 -13.81
C ARG A 64 -18.16 2.90 -12.62
N GLY A 65 -19.26 2.53 -11.99
CA GLY A 65 -19.27 1.67 -10.82
C GLY A 65 -18.99 2.43 -9.52
N LEU A 66 -18.89 1.70 -8.43
CA LEU A 66 -18.78 2.26 -7.08
C LEU A 66 -17.72 1.52 -6.28
N ILE A 67 -17.04 2.26 -5.38
CA ILE A 67 -16.25 1.68 -4.30
C ILE A 67 -16.89 2.04 -2.98
N THR A 68 -17.08 1.03 -2.14
CA THR A 68 -17.56 1.18 -0.78
C THR A 68 -16.54 0.63 0.20
N PHE A 69 -16.52 1.22 1.39
CA PHE A 69 -15.68 0.79 2.51
C PHE A 69 -16.59 0.33 3.63
N SER A 70 -16.34 -0.89 4.13
CA SER A 70 -17.02 -1.40 5.32
C SER A 70 -16.16 -1.09 6.54
N SER A 71 -16.51 -0.06 7.28
CA SER A 71 -15.91 0.19 8.59
C SER A 71 -16.87 -0.31 9.66
N GLY A 72 -16.35 -1.05 10.64
CA GLY A 72 -17.13 -1.42 11.83
C GLY A 72 -17.42 -0.25 12.78
N ALA A 73 -17.07 0.98 12.40
CA ALA A 73 -17.24 2.20 13.20
C ALA A 73 -17.84 3.34 12.36
N GLU A 74 -18.52 4.26 13.02
CA GLU A 74 -19.22 5.43 12.45
C GLU A 74 -18.28 6.51 11.85
N HIS A 75 -17.15 6.14 11.24
CA HIS A 75 -16.23 7.12 10.65
C HIS A 75 -16.55 7.37 9.18
N PRO A 76 -16.80 8.64 8.79
CA PRO A 76 -17.23 9.00 7.44
C PRO A 76 -16.15 8.82 6.36
N ARG A 77 -14.88 8.72 6.72
CA ARG A 77 -13.78 8.47 5.78
C ARG A 77 -12.68 7.61 6.42
N PRO A 78 -12.31 6.48 5.78
CA PRO A 78 -11.21 5.66 6.27
C PRO A 78 -9.87 6.40 6.14
N ALA A 79 -9.00 6.26 7.15
CA ALA A 79 -7.61 6.65 6.99
C ALA A 79 -6.92 5.62 6.07
N ILE A 80 -6.40 6.09 4.94
CA ILE A 80 -5.75 5.26 3.92
C ILE A 80 -4.29 5.69 3.80
N GLY A 81 -3.37 4.76 4.02
CA GLY A 81 -1.96 4.93 3.71
C GLY A 81 -1.64 4.42 2.31
N PHE A 82 -0.98 5.24 1.48
CA PHE A 82 -0.59 4.87 0.14
C PHE A 82 0.91 5.07 -0.09
N VAL A 83 1.60 3.99 -0.43
CA VAL A 83 3.00 3.97 -0.84
C VAL A 83 3.05 3.67 -2.34
N ALA A 84 3.30 4.71 -3.13
CA ALA A 84 3.41 4.62 -4.57
C ALA A 84 4.79 4.07 -4.99
N HIS A 85 4.90 3.63 -6.23
CA HIS A 85 6.17 3.23 -6.85
C HIS A 85 7.24 4.34 -6.78
N ALA A 86 6.84 5.60 -7.02
CA ALA A 86 7.65 6.77 -6.67
C ALA A 86 7.37 7.12 -5.19
N THR A 87 8.41 7.30 -4.39
CA THR A 87 8.29 7.48 -2.93
C THR A 87 7.52 8.73 -2.51
N MET A 88 7.39 9.72 -3.41
CA MET A 88 6.64 10.97 -3.20
C MET A 88 7.07 11.70 -1.92
N VAL A 89 8.35 11.72 -1.63
CA VAL A 89 8.98 12.51 -0.58
C VAL A 89 9.76 13.67 -1.20
N TYR A 90 9.91 14.75 -0.46
CA TYR A 90 10.63 15.93 -0.92
C TYR A 90 12.13 15.77 -0.68
N ASP A 91 12.91 15.79 -1.73
CA ASP A 91 14.36 15.61 -1.71
C ASP A 91 15.10 16.73 -0.96
N GLU A 92 14.56 17.96 -0.99
CA GLU A 92 15.13 19.15 -0.37
C GLU A 92 14.76 19.32 1.12
N LEU A 93 13.93 18.44 1.64
CA LEU A 93 13.60 18.39 3.06
C LEU A 93 14.35 17.26 3.75
N THR A 94 14.60 17.40 5.04
CA THR A 94 15.07 16.31 5.89
C THR A 94 13.97 15.24 6.06
N ALA A 95 14.33 14.07 6.57
CA ALA A 95 13.35 13.02 6.83
C ALA A 95 12.26 13.48 7.81
N VAL A 96 12.66 14.15 8.90
CA VAL A 96 11.71 14.63 9.90
C VAL A 96 10.84 15.77 9.37
N GLU A 97 11.40 16.70 8.59
CA GLU A 97 10.63 17.79 7.95
C GLU A 97 9.60 17.24 6.96
N ASN A 98 9.94 16.21 6.16
CA ASN A 98 9.00 15.52 5.32
C ASN A 98 7.80 15.00 6.12
N LEU A 99 8.05 14.26 7.19
CA LEU A 99 6.96 13.69 7.99
C LEU A 99 6.13 14.77 8.69
N ILE A 100 6.75 15.80 9.25
CA ILE A 100 6.03 16.93 9.88
C ILE A 100 5.13 17.63 8.85
N PHE A 101 5.65 17.86 7.62
CA PHE A 101 4.87 18.48 6.56
C PHE A 101 3.61 17.67 6.24
N PHE A 102 3.75 16.36 5.99
CA PHE A 102 2.60 15.50 5.69
C PHE A 102 1.67 15.29 6.89
N ALA A 103 2.20 15.22 8.11
CA ALA A 103 1.41 15.12 9.34
C ALA A 103 0.47 16.33 9.49
N LYS A 104 1.00 17.55 9.28
CA LYS A 104 0.21 18.78 9.29
C LYS A 104 -0.87 18.79 8.20
N LEU A 105 -0.55 18.34 6.98
CA LEU A 105 -1.53 18.22 5.89
C LEU A 105 -2.67 17.24 6.20
N GLN A 106 -2.37 16.20 6.99
CA GLN A 106 -3.35 15.19 7.41
C GLN A 106 -4.07 15.54 8.72
N GLY A 107 -3.76 16.69 9.32
CA GLY A 107 -4.40 17.14 10.57
C GLY A 107 -3.93 16.38 11.81
N VAL A 108 -2.75 15.76 11.79
CA VAL A 108 -2.15 15.09 12.95
C VAL A 108 -1.72 16.15 13.96
N SER A 109 -2.28 16.10 15.19
CA SER A 109 -2.10 17.14 16.22
C SER A 109 -0.65 17.25 16.69
N GLU A 110 0.00 16.12 17.01
CA GLU A 110 1.37 16.05 17.54
C GLU A 110 2.38 15.71 16.43
N ALA A 111 2.37 16.49 15.33
CA ALA A 111 3.12 16.19 14.11
C ALA A 111 4.60 15.86 14.32
N LYS A 112 5.29 16.59 15.23
CA LYS A 112 6.71 16.36 15.51
C LYS A 112 6.94 15.07 16.28
N THR A 113 6.18 14.83 17.33
CA THR A 113 6.28 13.62 18.16
C THR A 113 5.99 12.38 17.30
N CYS A 114 4.92 12.43 16.52
CA CYS A 114 4.56 11.36 15.59
C CYS A 114 5.66 11.10 14.53
N ALA A 115 6.27 12.15 13.99
CA ALA A 115 7.36 12.02 13.03
C ALA A 115 8.61 11.37 13.66
N ASP A 116 9.01 11.79 14.87
CA ASP A 116 10.16 11.21 15.57
C ASP A 116 9.92 9.73 15.92
N GLU A 117 8.72 9.36 16.37
CA GLU A 117 8.35 7.97 16.67
C GLU A 117 8.37 7.08 15.41
N LEU A 118 7.78 7.55 14.32
CA LEU A 118 7.76 6.81 13.07
C LEU A 118 9.15 6.65 12.45
N LEU A 119 10.02 7.69 12.54
CA LEU A 119 11.40 7.56 12.05
C LEU A 119 12.21 6.55 12.87
N ARG A 120 11.96 6.45 14.18
CA ARG A 120 12.53 5.40 15.02
C ARG A 120 12.02 4.02 14.61
N GLU A 121 10.70 3.89 14.38
CA GLU A 121 10.06 2.63 13.96
C GLU A 121 10.62 2.10 12.65
N VAL A 122 10.86 2.99 11.67
CA VAL A 122 11.44 2.60 10.38
C VAL A 122 12.98 2.55 10.37
N GLY A 123 13.63 2.74 11.53
CA GLY A 123 15.09 2.65 11.68
C GLY A 123 15.85 3.79 11.00
N LEU A 124 15.32 5.01 11.05
CA LEU A 124 15.94 6.22 10.50
C LEU A 124 16.13 7.32 11.55
N GLU A 125 16.09 6.99 12.85
CA GLU A 125 16.24 7.97 13.94
C GLU A 125 17.55 8.77 13.83
N ASP A 126 18.68 8.06 13.60
CA ASP A 126 20.02 8.67 13.48
C ASP A 126 20.20 9.52 12.19
N ARG A 127 19.27 9.41 11.26
CA ARG A 127 19.31 10.11 9.97
C ARG A 127 18.16 11.09 9.78
N LYS A 128 17.37 11.34 10.83
CA LYS A 128 16.15 12.15 10.75
C LYS A 128 16.39 13.59 10.26
N ASP A 129 17.53 14.17 10.61
CA ASP A 129 17.93 15.55 10.24
C ASP A 129 18.75 15.59 8.93
N SER A 130 18.92 14.46 8.24
CA SER A 130 19.60 14.39 6.94
C SER A 130 18.61 14.65 5.80
N LEU A 131 19.06 15.37 4.76
CA LEU A 131 18.28 15.64 3.55
C LEU A 131 17.97 14.35 2.82
N VAL A 132 16.71 14.17 2.39
CA VAL A 132 16.24 12.95 1.71
C VAL A 132 16.98 12.68 0.41
N ARG A 133 17.47 13.73 -0.30
CA ARG A 133 18.30 13.55 -1.51
C ARG A 133 19.57 12.72 -1.27
N THR A 134 20.07 12.65 -0.04
CA THR A 134 21.26 11.86 0.32
C THR A 134 20.94 10.39 0.66
N PHE A 135 19.66 10.02 0.66
CA PHE A 135 19.20 8.70 1.08
C PHE A 135 19.32 7.68 -0.06
N SER A 136 19.66 6.44 0.32
CA SER A 136 19.51 5.30 -0.58
C SER A 136 18.03 5.10 -0.95
N ARG A 137 17.76 4.31 -1.99
CA ARG A 137 16.39 3.94 -2.36
C ARG A 137 15.64 3.29 -1.20
N GLY A 138 16.27 2.36 -0.48
CA GLY A 138 15.69 1.72 0.70
C GLY A 138 15.34 2.71 1.81
N MET A 139 16.22 3.66 2.11
CA MET A 139 15.95 4.72 3.09
C MET A 139 14.78 5.61 2.67
N ARG A 140 14.71 6.01 1.39
CA ARG A 140 13.57 6.77 0.85
C ARG A 140 12.26 5.99 0.97
N GLN A 141 12.30 4.67 0.71
CA GLN A 141 11.15 3.78 0.88
C GLN A 141 10.69 3.73 2.34
N ARG A 142 11.62 3.66 3.30
CA ARG A 142 11.29 3.72 4.73
C ARG A 142 10.61 5.03 5.12
N VAL A 143 11.07 6.18 4.61
CA VAL A 143 10.40 7.48 4.80
C VAL A 143 8.99 7.48 4.19
N ALA A 144 8.81 6.90 2.99
CA ALA A 144 7.50 6.81 2.34
C ALA A 144 6.52 5.93 3.13
N ILE A 145 7.00 4.86 3.75
CA ILE A 145 6.21 4.01 4.63
C ILE A 145 5.83 4.77 5.91
N ALA A 146 6.80 5.42 6.58
CA ALA A 146 6.52 6.25 7.74
C ALA A 146 5.47 7.33 7.45
N ARG A 147 5.56 7.99 6.28
CA ARG A 147 4.55 8.94 5.81
C ARG A 147 3.16 8.31 5.68
N ALA A 148 3.08 7.09 5.13
CA ALA A 148 1.80 6.40 4.97
C ALA A 148 1.16 6.00 6.31
N LEU A 149 1.95 5.89 7.37
CA LEU A 149 1.50 5.51 8.71
C LEU A 149 1.07 6.70 9.59
N LEU A 150 1.34 7.95 9.18
CA LEU A 150 1.09 9.16 9.98
C LEU A 150 -0.33 9.27 10.54
N ALA A 151 -1.34 8.92 9.74
CA ALA A 151 -2.74 8.99 10.15
C ALA A 151 -3.26 7.66 10.75
N GLN A 152 -2.39 6.76 11.15
CA GLN A 152 -2.75 5.42 11.68
C GLN A 152 -3.78 4.71 10.77
N PRO A 153 -3.43 4.41 9.52
CA PRO A 153 -4.38 3.98 8.51
C PRO A 153 -4.99 2.62 8.82
N SER A 154 -6.27 2.48 8.51
CA SER A 154 -7.01 1.21 8.56
C SER A 154 -6.79 0.35 7.31
N LEU A 155 -6.30 0.99 6.24
CA LEU A 155 -5.99 0.40 4.95
C LEU A 155 -4.63 0.89 4.46
N LEU A 156 -3.74 -0.04 4.14
CA LEU A 156 -2.45 0.23 3.55
C LEU A 156 -2.39 -0.30 2.13
N LEU A 157 -1.98 0.55 1.21
CA LEU A 157 -1.88 0.27 -0.21
C LEU A 157 -0.43 0.45 -0.66
N PHE A 158 0.15 -0.57 -1.29
CA PHE A 158 1.54 -0.57 -1.74
C PHE A 158 1.62 -0.88 -3.24
N ASP A 159 2.17 0.05 -4.00
CA ASP A 159 2.40 -0.13 -5.43
C ASP A 159 3.84 -0.52 -5.71
N GLU A 160 4.09 -1.81 -5.91
CA GLU A 160 5.40 -2.44 -6.16
C GLU A 160 6.47 -2.05 -5.12
N PRO A 161 6.23 -2.26 -3.81
CA PRO A 161 7.04 -1.68 -2.75
C PRO A 161 8.47 -2.22 -2.67
N ALA A 162 8.75 -3.40 -3.25
CA ALA A 162 10.06 -4.05 -3.22
C ALA A 162 10.93 -3.75 -4.45
N THR A 163 10.38 -3.09 -5.48
CA THR A 163 11.09 -2.87 -6.75
C THR A 163 12.33 -2.00 -6.57
N GLY A 164 13.50 -2.55 -6.93
CA GLY A 164 14.79 -1.86 -6.88
C GLY A 164 15.36 -1.67 -5.49
N LEU A 165 14.87 -2.40 -4.49
CA LEU A 165 15.49 -2.51 -3.17
C LEU A 165 16.59 -3.59 -3.18
N ASP A 166 17.63 -3.37 -2.38
CA ASP A 166 18.63 -4.39 -2.07
C ASP A 166 18.06 -5.47 -1.13
N ALA A 167 18.83 -6.52 -0.89
CA ALA A 167 18.39 -7.66 -0.08
C ALA A 167 18.08 -7.28 1.37
N GLU A 168 18.87 -6.38 1.96
CA GLU A 168 18.66 -5.92 3.35
C GLU A 168 17.37 -5.11 3.47
N SER A 169 17.16 -4.15 2.56
CA SER A 169 15.92 -3.33 2.53
C SER A 169 14.69 -4.17 2.27
N ASN A 170 14.79 -5.22 1.41
CA ASN A 170 13.69 -6.16 1.17
C ASN A 170 13.37 -7.01 2.41
N ALA A 171 14.39 -7.50 3.12
CA ALA A 171 14.19 -8.25 4.35
C ALA A 171 13.51 -7.39 5.42
N TRP A 172 14.01 -6.15 5.61
CA TRP A 172 13.41 -5.18 6.52
C TRP A 172 11.94 -4.91 6.15
N LEU A 173 11.65 -4.62 4.86
CA LEU A 173 10.30 -4.34 4.37
C LEU A 173 9.35 -5.52 4.66
N THR A 174 9.80 -6.74 4.37
CA THR A 174 9.01 -7.95 4.60
C THR A 174 8.65 -8.11 6.07
N GLU A 175 9.60 -7.93 6.97
CA GLU A 175 9.37 -8.02 8.42
C GLU A 175 8.44 -6.89 8.91
N HIS A 176 8.63 -5.67 8.42
CA HIS A 176 7.81 -4.53 8.80
C HIS A 176 6.34 -4.72 8.36
N LEU A 177 6.11 -5.14 7.11
CA LEU A 177 4.77 -5.45 6.61
C LEU A 177 4.13 -6.63 7.35
N ARG A 178 4.92 -7.62 7.77
CA ARG A 178 4.43 -8.72 8.61
C ARG A 178 3.86 -8.20 9.93
N LYS A 179 4.58 -7.31 10.61
CA LYS A 179 4.12 -6.67 11.85
C LYS A 179 2.81 -5.90 11.63
N LEU A 180 2.73 -5.09 10.58
CA LEU A 180 1.52 -4.33 10.24
C LEU A 180 0.33 -5.24 9.94
N ARG A 181 0.53 -6.33 9.21
CA ARG A 181 -0.51 -7.35 8.99
C ARG A 181 -1.00 -7.95 10.31
N ASP A 182 -0.06 -8.28 11.20
CA ASP A 182 -0.37 -8.95 12.48
C ASP A 182 -1.11 -8.02 13.46
N THR A 183 -1.10 -6.67 13.24
CA THR A 183 -1.99 -5.73 13.95
C THR A 183 -3.43 -5.74 13.42
N GLY A 184 -3.72 -6.49 12.36
CA GLY A 184 -5.04 -6.56 11.74
C GLY A 184 -5.30 -5.49 10.68
N CYS A 185 -4.31 -4.70 10.28
CA CYS A 185 -4.46 -3.73 9.20
C CYS A 185 -4.80 -4.43 7.87
N THR A 186 -5.72 -3.86 7.11
CA THR A 186 -6.00 -4.35 5.74
C THR A 186 -4.87 -3.88 4.82
N ILE A 187 -4.25 -4.82 4.10
CA ILE A 187 -3.10 -4.53 3.23
C ILE A 187 -3.39 -5.01 1.81
N LEU A 188 -3.25 -4.12 0.82
CA LEU A 188 -3.22 -4.48 -0.59
C LEU A 188 -1.86 -4.10 -1.17
N MET A 189 -1.18 -5.03 -1.83
CA MET A 189 0.10 -4.78 -2.44
C MET A 189 0.14 -5.30 -3.88
N SER A 190 0.55 -4.46 -4.83
CA SER A 190 0.89 -4.92 -6.16
C SER A 190 2.29 -5.53 -6.15
N LEU A 191 2.45 -6.68 -6.76
CA LEU A 191 3.70 -7.39 -6.84
C LEU A 191 4.04 -7.74 -8.30
N HIS A 192 5.33 -7.74 -8.60
CA HIS A 192 5.86 -8.18 -9.87
C HIS A 192 6.61 -9.51 -9.67
N GLY A 193 6.07 -10.60 -10.25
CA GLY A 193 6.66 -11.92 -10.11
C GLY A 193 6.63 -12.50 -8.68
N GLU A 194 7.38 -13.56 -8.46
CA GLU A 194 7.58 -14.13 -7.12
C GLU A 194 8.49 -13.21 -6.29
N SER A 195 8.00 -12.83 -5.14
CA SER A 195 8.77 -12.03 -4.17
C SER A 195 8.54 -12.54 -2.75
N ALA A 196 9.46 -12.24 -1.84
CA ALA A 196 9.29 -12.56 -0.42
C ALA A 196 7.97 -11.98 0.16
N LEU A 197 7.52 -10.85 -0.37
CA LEU A 197 6.26 -10.22 0.03
C LEU A 197 5.03 -11.05 -0.35
N ALA A 198 5.09 -11.87 -1.41
CA ALA A 198 3.98 -12.75 -1.76
C ALA A 198 3.65 -13.74 -0.63
N HIS A 199 4.66 -14.17 0.13
CA HIS A 199 4.46 -15.06 1.27
C HIS A 199 3.74 -14.42 2.46
N LEU A 200 3.64 -13.09 2.51
CA LEU A 200 2.86 -12.38 3.53
C LEU A 200 1.36 -12.41 3.24
N ALA A 201 0.99 -12.45 1.97
CA ALA A 201 -0.39 -12.38 1.56
C ALA A 201 -1.15 -13.66 1.93
N THR A 202 -2.40 -13.48 2.36
CA THR A 202 -3.36 -14.57 2.62
C THR A 202 -4.21 -14.87 1.40
N ARG A 203 -4.22 -13.95 0.42
CA ARG A 203 -4.97 -14.05 -0.83
C ARG A 203 -4.17 -13.40 -1.96
N ALA A 204 -4.23 -13.99 -3.14
CA ALA A 204 -3.62 -13.46 -4.35
C ALA A 204 -4.68 -13.29 -5.44
N ILE A 205 -4.64 -12.15 -6.11
CA ILE A 205 -5.54 -11.78 -7.20
C ILE A 205 -4.70 -11.49 -8.43
N ARG A 206 -5.06 -12.07 -9.57
CA ARG A 206 -4.42 -11.77 -10.86
C ARG A 206 -5.31 -10.89 -11.71
N LEU A 207 -4.73 -9.78 -12.17
CA LEU A 207 -5.36 -8.87 -13.11
C LEU A 207 -4.83 -9.07 -14.53
N GLU A 208 -5.73 -9.02 -15.50
CA GLU A 208 -5.43 -8.96 -16.92
C GLU A 208 -6.48 -8.13 -17.64
N GLY A 209 -6.04 -7.24 -18.56
CA GLY A 209 -6.96 -6.38 -19.30
C GLY A 209 -7.89 -5.52 -18.45
N GLY A 210 -7.50 -5.19 -17.22
CA GLY A 210 -8.28 -4.40 -16.28
C GLY A 210 -9.34 -5.17 -15.49
N GLY A 211 -9.43 -6.49 -15.67
CA GLY A 211 -10.35 -7.37 -14.95
C GLY A 211 -9.63 -8.41 -14.08
N VAL A 212 -10.36 -9.01 -13.14
CA VAL A 212 -9.88 -10.14 -12.32
C VAL A 212 -10.02 -11.43 -13.13
N ILE A 213 -8.91 -12.14 -13.33
CA ILE A 213 -8.90 -13.44 -14.05
C ILE A 213 -8.62 -14.63 -13.13
N ALA A 214 -8.03 -14.39 -11.97
CA ALA A 214 -7.85 -15.39 -10.93
C ALA A 214 -7.88 -14.74 -9.55
N ASP A 215 -8.44 -15.46 -8.60
CA ASP A 215 -8.59 -15.04 -7.21
C ASP A 215 -8.47 -16.28 -6.33
N THR A 216 -7.42 -16.37 -5.54
CA THR A 216 -7.15 -17.56 -4.74
C THR A 216 -6.65 -17.20 -3.35
N ARG A 217 -7.15 -17.94 -2.38
CA ARG A 217 -6.63 -17.90 -1.02
C ARG A 217 -5.40 -18.79 -0.90
N ARG A 218 -4.58 -18.57 0.12
CA ARG A 218 -3.33 -19.31 0.34
C ARG A 218 -3.58 -20.83 0.30
N GLY A 219 -2.88 -21.51 -0.61
CA GLY A 219 -3.01 -22.95 -0.89
C GLY A 219 -2.17 -23.35 -2.10
N ALA A 220 -2.36 -24.56 -2.61
CA ALA A 220 -1.53 -25.15 -3.67
C ALA A 220 -1.45 -24.31 -4.97
N MET A 221 -2.48 -23.54 -5.30
CA MET A 221 -2.50 -22.67 -6.50
C MET A 221 -2.01 -21.24 -6.26
N PHE A 222 -1.62 -20.90 -5.05
CA PHE A 222 -1.26 -19.53 -4.70
C PHE A 222 -0.01 -19.05 -5.46
N GLN A 223 1.02 -19.88 -5.57
CA GLN A 223 2.26 -19.53 -6.27
C GLN A 223 2.09 -19.47 -7.79
N SER A 224 1.20 -20.27 -8.37
CA SER A 224 0.95 -20.26 -9.83
C SER A 224 0.42 -18.92 -10.34
N ILE A 225 -0.23 -18.12 -9.50
CA ILE A 225 -0.70 -16.78 -9.85
C ILE A 225 0.46 -15.86 -10.20
N PHE A 226 1.60 -15.97 -9.50
CA PHE A 226 2.76 -15.12 -9.73
C PHE A 226 3.64 -15.64 -10.87
N ALA A 227 3.80 -16.96 -10.99
CA ALA A 227 4.58 -17.58 -12.06
C ALA A 227 4.03 -17.22 -13.45
N ALA A 228 2.72 -17.21 -13.63
CA ALA A 228 2.08 -16.85 -14.88
C ALA A 228 2.02 -15.34 -15.17
N ALA A 229 2.41 -14.48 -14.21
CA ALA A 229 2.42 -13.02 -14.37
C ALA A 229 3.76 -12.47 -14.86
N GLY A 230 4.81 -13.30 -14.87
CA GLY A 230 6.19 -12.92 -15.20
C GLY A 230 6.63 -13.20 -16.65
N CYS A 231 5.75 -13.77 -17.49
CA CYS A 231 6.05 -14.02 -18.91
C CYS A 231 5.53 -12.92 -19.81
#